data_634ca2e8af4c128ca93b8b6833344b19
#
_entry.id   634ca2e8af4c128ca93b8b6833344b19
#
_cell.length_a   1.000
_cell.length_b   1.000
_cell.length_c   1.000
_cell.angle_alpha   90.00
_cell.angle_beta   90.00
_cell.angle_gamma   90.00
#
_symmetry.space_group_name_H-M   'P 1'
#
loop_
_entity.id
_entity.type
_entity.pdbx_description
1 polymer ?
#
loop_
_entity_poly.entity_id
_entity_poly.type
_entity_poly.pdbx_seq_one_letter_code
_entity_poly.pdbx_strand_id
1 'polypeptide(L)'
;MTQQYLTSLAALAAVLTLGLPGAAQAQSLPYGDVGGPGANSGGADPSADSSGDDAADEGDTALGGSGLVKRTGRVRITPYIEAQQVVTAELSPGNELLTYSTLAAGVQANLTGRNAEAGVAVRYERRFGWGSNKVSDSDVVSGVARGSVGIIPRTLFLEGGAMAARTSVENNGSTTPGLELGNSSTQIYGVYFGPTLKTQLGAVNVAAHYHFGYSQVTTPNALPVAPGQSPIDLYDKGTVHNAALHLATQAGTILPVGIGLGAGWIREDVSNLDQRIDDKHVRADVTLPVGPDLALVAGVGYEKVEVSQRDALIDTLTGLPVFSGAGRYVTDQSQPRQISYDSEGLIWDVGVLWRPSRRTALEAHVGKRYGSTTYFGSFAYAPNSRTSLNVSVYDGISGFGGRLNQALVNLPTQFEGIRNPLTGGLSTCVAGVASATGNGSGGCLNGALGSVRSATFRGRGVMASLGISGTNLQYGVGAGYDRHSFIAAPGTVLALANGVIDENYWAAVYLNGRIDRNSSFGTNLYANWYQSGDALAGNTSSIGATAAYYRTLSGSLTATAAVGINGVNRELVQDIWTASGLVGLRYSF
;
A
#
# COMPACT_ATOMS: atom_id res chain seq x y z
N MET A 1 44.79 21.43 -8.99
CA MET A 1 43.47 21.32 -8.29
C MET A 1 43.35 20.01 -7.51
N THR A 2 44.37 19.65 -6.75
CA THR A 2 44.43 18.33 -6.03
C THR A 2 44.88 18.46 -4.57
N GLN A 3 44.84 19.62 -3.98
CA GLN A 3 45.31 19.86 -2.60
C GLN A 3 44.26 20.37 -1.63
N GLN A 4 43.00 20.58 -2.06
CA GLN A 4 41.92 21.06 -1.19
C GLN A 4 40.98 19.96 -0.63
N TYR A 5 41.12 18.71 -1.07
CA TYR A 5 40.31 17.59 -0.59
C TYR A 5 40.88 16.80 0.57
N LEU A 6 42.15 17.02 0.92
CA LEU A 6 42.83 16.32 2.02
C LEU A 6 42.69 17.02 3.38
N THR A 7 42.32 18.28 3.42
CA THR A 7 42.13 19.03 4.68
C THR A 7 40.72 18.89 5.27
N SER A 8 39.73 18.43 4.49
CA SER A 8 38.36 18.19 4.97
C SER A 8 38.17 16.85 5.69
N LEU A 9 39.05 15.87 5.45
CA LEU A 9 38.98 14.56 6.10
C LEU A 9 39.70 14.53 7.47
N ALA A 10 40.62 15.45 7.72
CA ALA A 10 41.31 15.54 9.01
C ALA A 10 40.51 16.28 10.09
N ALA A 11 39.55 17.09 9.69
CA ALA A 11 38.65 17.80 10.64
C ALA A 11 37.53 16.92 11.20
N LEU A 12 37.20 15.80 10.55
CA LEU A 12 36.19 14.85 11.01
C LEU A 12 36.70 13.85 12.05
N ALA A 13 38.01 13.69 12.18
CA ALA A 13 38.63 12.76 13.11
C ALA A 13 38.93 13.35 14.50
N ALA A 14 38.76 14.67 14.70
CA ALA A 14 39.14 15.36 15.94
C ALA A 14 37.99 15.64 16.92
N VAL A 15 36.75 15.21 16.64
CA VAL A 15 35.58 15.40 17.53
C VAL A 15 35.24 14.12 18.34
N LEU A 16 36.04 13.07 18.23
CA LEU A 16 35.72 11.71 18.74
C LEU A 16 36.18 11.40 20.17
N THR A 17 36.53 12.40 20.98
CA THR A 17 36.91 12.15 22.37
C THR A 17 36.29 13.16 23.34
N LEU A 18 35.01 13.05 23.65
CA LEU A 18 34.43 13.59 24.91
C LEU A 18 33.03 13.01 25.16
N GLY A 19 32.94 12.13 26.15
CA GLY A 19 31.73 11.90 26.93
C GLY A 19 30.73 10.89 26.34
N LEU A 20 30.77 9.65 26.78
CA LEU A 20 29.71 8.65 26.56
C LEU A 20 28.57 8.89 27.57
N PRO A 21 27.42 9.44 27.18
CA PRO A 21 26.17 9.19 27.84
C PRO A 21 25.43 8.03 27.18
N GLY A 22 24.67 7.29 27.93
CA GLY A 22 23.96 6.04 27.67
C GLY A 22 23.63 5.68 26.22
N ALA A 23 23.98 4.46 25.85
CA ALA A 23 23.83 3.90 24.53
C ALA A 23 22.42 4.07 23.97
N ALA A 24 22.27 4.75 22.85
CA ALA A 24 21.05 4.78 22.07
C ALA A 24 20.70 3.35 21.61
N GLN A 25 19.51 2.88 21.93
CA GLN A 25 19.00 1.59 21.45
C GLN A 25 18.53 1.74 19.99
N ALA A 26 19.47 1.80 19.07
CA ALA A 26 19.20 1.80 17.64
C ALA A 26 19.34 0.38 17.10
N GLN A 27 18.27 -0.16 16.53
CA GLN A 27 18.28 -1.40 15.76
C GLN A 27 17.91 -1.08 14.32
N SER A 28 18.67 -1.60 13.35
CA SER A 28 18.29 -1.54 11.94
C SER A 28 17.06 -2.43 11.69
N LEU A 29 16.17 -1.98 10.79
CA LEU A 29 15.07 -2.82 10.31
C LEU A 29 15.60 -3.96 9.44
N PRO A 30 14.88 -5.11 9.35
CA PRO A 30 15.24 -6.16 8.41
C PRO A 30 15.34 -5.61 6.99
N TYR A 31 16.44 -5.95 6.33
CA TYR A 31 16.71 -5.53 4.94
C TYR A 31 15.66 -6.16 4.01
N GLY A 32 14.85 -5.36 3.36
CA GLY A 32 13.73 -5.82 2.53
C GLY A 32 12.34 -5.39 3.05
N ASP A 33 12.21 -5.06 4.34
CA ASP A 33 10.95 -4.53 4.92
C ASP A 33 10.78 -3.02 4.72
N VAL A 34 11.78 -2.35 4.13
CA VAL A 34 11.79 -0.90 3.95
C VAL A 34 11.16 -0.56 2.61
N GLY A 35 9.87 -0.69 2.50
CA GLY A 35 9.22 -0.45 1.20
C GLY A 35 7.80 0.08 1.25
N GLY A 36 7.27 0.42 2.41
CA GLY A 36 5.92 0.93 2.51
C GLY A 36 5.69 1.90 3.67
N PRO A 37 4.71 2.80 3.58
CA PRO A 37 4.35 3.75 4.61
C PRO A 37 3.66 3.08 5.79
N GLY A 38 4.32 2.16 6.47
CA GLY A 38 3.72 1.40 7.55
C GLY A 38 4.69 0.48 8.29
N ALA A 39 5.96 0.45 7.87
CA ALA A 39 6.99 -0.20 8.67
C ALA A 39 7.05 0.54 10.02
N ASN A 40 6.14 0.17 10.91
CA ASN A 40 6.14 0.60 12.30
C ASN A 40 7.38 -0.02 12.97
N SER A 41 8.50 0.69 12.90
CA SER A 41 9.65 0.46 13.77
C SER A 41 9.35 0.88 15.22
N GLY A 42 8.10 0.84 15.61
CA GLY A 42 7.64 0.96 16.99
C GLY A 42 7.93 -0.33 17.75
N GLY A 43 9.21 -0.60 17.99
CA GLY A 43 9.61 -1.42 19.13
C GLY A 43 9.16 -0.70 20.38
N ALA A 44 7.92 -0.92 20.83
CA ALA A 44 7.54 -0.60 22.19
C ALA A 44 8.42 -1.46 23.08
N ASP A 45 9.30 -0.79 23.82
CA ASP A 45 10.08 -1.39 24.90
C ASP A 45 9.10 -1.96 25.93
N PRO A 46 9.06 -3.29 26.17
CA PRO A 46 8.13 -3.87 27.12
C PRO A 46 8.54 -3.67 28.60
N SER A 47 9.55 -2.90 28.89
CA SER A 47 10.09 -2.67 30.24
C SER A 47 9.81 -1.29 30.84
N ALA A 48 8.78 -0.57 30.39
CA ALA A 48 8.32 0.61 31.13
C ALA A 48 7.39 0.17 32.27
N ASP A 49 7.97 0.06 33.43
CA ASP A 49 7.36 -0.15 34.74
C ASP A 49 6.23 0.87 34.99
N SER A 50 5.07 0.36 35.37
CA SER A 50 3.91 1.16 35.74
C SER A 50 4.08 1.69 37.17
N SER A 51 4.58 2.89 37.30
CA SER A 51 4.38 3.67 38.53
C SER A 51 3.52 4.89 38.20
N GLY A 52 2.41 4.98 38.93
CA GLY A 52 1.25 5.80 38.78
C GLY A 52 1.45 7.30 38.62
N ASP A 53 0.41 7.86 38.02
CA ASP A 53 -0.29 8.97 38.73
C ASP A 53 -1.67 9.18 38.07
N ASP A 54 -2.66 9.20 38.96
CA ASP A 54 -4.05 9.51 38.71
C ASP A 54 -4.21 10.96 38.23
N ALA A 55 -4.85 11.15 37.08
CA ALA A 55 -5.53 12.38 36.77
C ALA A 55 -6.91 12.04 36.22
N ALA A 56 -7.90 12.33 37.02
CA ALA A 56 -9.31 12.27 36.73
C ALA A 56 -9.66 13.17 35.52
N ASP A 57 -10.41 12.66 34.57
CA ASP A 57 -11.23 13.47 33.69
C ASP A 57 -12.69 12.99 33.79
N GLU A 58 -13.49 13.90 34.28
CA GLU A 58 -14.93 13.75 34.47
C GLU A 58 -15.67 13.86 33.14
N GLY A 59 -16.65 13.01 32.97
CA GLY A 59 -17.78 13.33 32.13
C GLY A 59 -18.20 12.33 31.09
N ASP A 60 -18.81 11.21 31.50
CA ASP A 60 -19.92 10.67 30.74
C ASP A 60 -20.85 9.86 31.66
N THR A 61 -22.01 10.44 31.91
CA THR A 61 -23.09 9.83 32.68
C THR A 61 -23.84 8.82 31.82
N ALA A 62 -23.60 7.55 32.06
CA ALA A 62 -24.51 6.48 31.66
C ALA A 62 -24.91 5.65 32.88
N LEU A 63 -26.18 5.59 33.12
CA LEU A 63 -26.86 4.92 34.23
C LEU A 63 -26.64 3.41 34.28
N GLY A 64 -26.24 2.93 35.44
CA GLY A 64 -26.77 1.69 36.04
C GLY A 64 -26.10 0.38 35.66
N GLY A 65 -25.28 -0.16 36.59
CA GLY A 65 -24.90 -1.55 36.59
C GLY A 65 -23.57 -1.83 37.28
N SER A 66 -23.59 -2.07 38.59
CA SER A 66 -22.43 -2.55 39.36
C SER A 66 -22.02 -3.94 38.92
N GLY A 67 -20.93 -4.06 38.19
CA GLY A 67 -20.25 -5.30 37.88
C GLY A 67 -18.77 -5.01 37.64
N LEU A 68 -17.91 -5.72 38.36
CA LEU A 68 -16.46 -5.72 38.16
C LEU A 68 -16.11 -5.87 36.68
N VAL A 69 -15.86 -4.76 35.98
CA VAL A 69 -15.45 -4.75 34.57
C VAL A 69 -13.98 -5.15 34.53
N LYS A 70 -13.71 -6.45 34.31
CA LYS A 70 -12.45 -6.87 33.67
C LYS A 70 -12.24 -5.96 32.45
N ARG A 71 -11.10 -5.30 32.32
CA ARG A 71 -10.69 -4.60 31.10
C ARG A 71 -10.65 -5.60 29.95
N THR A 72 -11.79 -5.86 29.35
CA THR A 72 -11.96 -6.59 28.10
C THR A 72 -11.65 -5.64 26.97
N GLY A 73 -10.92 -6.09 25.96
CA GLY A 73 -10.55 -5.31 24.79
C GLY A 73 -11.77 -4.58 24.17
N ARG A 74 -11.53 -3.45 23.54
CA ARG A 74 -12.60 -2.68 22.87
C ARG A 74 -12.88 -3.33 21.53
N VAL A 75 -14.10 -3.80 21.35
CA VAL A 75 -14.63 -4.31 20.08
C VAL A 75 -15.72 -3.35 19.64
N ARG A 76 -15.55 -2.74 18.48
CA ARG A 76 -16.59 -1.93 17.84
C ARG A 76 -16.91 -2.56 16.49
N ILE A 77 -18.13 -3.03 16.32
CA ILE A 77 -18.62 -3.58 15.05
C ILE A 77 -19.87 -2.79 14.70
N THR A 78 -19.90 -2.25 13.50
CA THR A 78 -21.03 -1.45 12.98
C THR A 78 -21.44 -2.04 11.62
N PRO A 79 -22.33 -3.02 11.59
CA PRO A 79 -22.93 -3.48 10.34
C PRO A 79 -23.94 -2.45 9.84
N TYR A 80 -24.15 -2.42 8.54
CA TYR A 80 -25.08 -1.49 7.92
C TYR A 80 -25.65 -2.00 6.59
N ILE A 81 -26.80 -1.47 6.23
CA ILE A 81 -27.41 -1.61 4.91
C ILE A 81 -27.64 -0.23 4.31
N GLU A 82 -27.53 -0.12 3.00
CA GLU A 82 -27.72 1.14 2.26
C GLU A 82 -28.59 0.92 1.03
N ALA A 83 -29.46 1.91 0.75
CA ALA A 83 -30.17 2.03 -0.51
C ALA A 83 -29.88 3.42 -1.09
N GLN A 84 -29.44 3.47 -2.33
CA GLN A 84 -28.99 4.71 -2.95
C GLN A 84 -29.48 4.79 -4.39
N GLN A 85 -29.73 6.02 -4.86
CA GLN A 85 -29.98 6.36 -6.25
C GLN A 85 -28.84 7.23 -6.75
N VAL A 86 -28.25 6.85 -7.87
CA VAL A 86 -27.11 7.55 -8.49
C VAL A 86 -27.52 8.00 -9.88
N VAL A 87 -27.13 9.23 -10.22
CA VAL A 87 -27.26 9.80 -11.55
C VAL A 87 -25.87 10.27 -11.98
N THR A 88 -25.42 9.85 -13.14
CA THR A 88 -24.13 10.26 -13.73
C THR A 88 -24.38 10.82 -15.13
N ALA A 89 -23.99 12.07 -15.33
CA ALA A 89 -23.98 12.71 -16.62
C ALA A 89 -22.57 12.60 -17.24
N GLU A 90 -22.49 12.07 -18.44
CA GLU A 90 -21.29 12.17 -19.26
C GLU A 90 -21.23 13.57 -19.87
N LEU A 91 -20.13 14.29 -19.59
CA LEU A 91 -19.90 15.66 -20.07
C LEU A 91 -19.03 15.67 -21.33
N SER A 92 -18.24 14.63 -21.52
CA SER A 92 -17.37 14.40 -22.67
C SER A 92 -16.99 12.91 -22.72
N PRO A 93 -16.88 12.27 -23.92
CA PRO A 93 -17.13 12.83 -25.26
C PRO A 93 -18.62 12.89 -25.62
N GLY A 94 -19.47 12.20 -24.87
CA GLY A 94 -20.90 12.13 -25.10
C GLY A 94 -21.70 13.13 -24.26
N ASN A 95 -22.99 12.89 -24.17
CA ASN A 95 -23.93 13.62 -23.32
C ASN A 95 -24.95 12.65 -22.68
N GLU A 96 -24.53 11.42 -22.44
CA GLU A 96 -25.41 10.39 -21.90
C GLU A 96 -25.68 10.61 -20.42
N LEU A 97 -26.94 10.34 -20.03
CA LEU A 97 -27.34 10.33 -18.65
C LEU A 97 -27.56 8.88 -18.20
N LEU A 98 -26.71 8.43 -17.30
CA LEU A 98 -26.79 7.10 -16.70
C LEU A 98 -27.45 7.21 -15.34
N THR A 99 -28.40 6.34 -15.06
CA THR A 99 -29.05 6.28 -13.74
C THR A 99 -29.16 4.84 -13.26
N TYR A 100 -28.86 4.63 -11.99
CA TYR A 100 -28.92 3.30 -11.38
C TYR A 100 -29.21 3.40 -9.89
N SER A 101 -29.88 2.36 -9.37
CA SER A 101 -30.07 2.17 -7.94
C SER A 101 -29.04 1.18 -7.39
N THR A 102 -28.62 1.38 -6.16
CA THR A 102 -27.75 0.44 -5.45
C THR A 102 -28.38 -0.02 -4.15
N LEU A 103 -28.27 -1.32 -3.89
CA LEU A 103 -28.49 -1.90 -2.58
C LEU A 103 -27.15 -2.43 -2.08
N ALA A 104 -26.76 -1.99 -0.90
CA ALA A 104 -25.47 -2.39 -0.33
C ALA A 104 -25.62 -2.86 1.11
N ALA A 105 -24.74 -3.79 1.49
CA ALA A 105 -24.55 -4.22 2.86
C ALA A 105 -23.06 -4.17 3.19
N GLY A 106 -22.73 -3.75 4.40
CA GLY A 106 -21.33 -3.64 4.79
C GLY A 106 -21.13 -3.74 6.29
N VAL A 107 -19.86 -3.81 6.66
CA VAL A 107 -19.43 -3.82 8.05
C VAL A 107 -18.17 -2.98 8.21
N GLN A 108 -18.17 -2.16 9.25
CA GLN A 108 -16.96 -1.53 9.80
C GLN A 108 -16.72 -2.13 11.17
N ALA A 109 -15.50 -2.61 11.40
CA ALA A 109 -15.13 -3.18 12.69
C ALA A 109 -13.69 -2.80 13.04
N ASN A 110 -13.49 -2.48 14.32
CA ASN A 110 -12.19 -2.30 14.93
C ASN A 110 -12.14 -3.13 16.20
N LEU A 111 -11.14 -3.98 16.29
CA LEU A 111 -10.85 -4.82 17.44
C LEU A 111 -9.51 -4.40 18.03
N THR A 112 -9.51 -3.99 19.30
CA THR A 112 -8.30 -3.74 20.07
C THR A 112 -8.35 -4.60 21.32
N GLY A 113 -7.65 -5.72 21.30
CA GLY A 113 -7.56 -6.67 22.40
C GLY A 113 -6.15 -6.72 22.98
N ARG A 114 -5.97 -7.54 24.02
CA ARG A 114 -4.66 -7.76 24.65
C ARG A 114 -3.68 -8.48 23.72
N ASN A 115 -4.16 -9.42 22.93
CA ASN A 115 -3.36 -10.26 22.03
C ASN A 115 -3.89 -10.27 20.60
N ALA A 116 -4.85 -9.41 20.25
CA ALA A 116 -5.42 -9.36 18.91
C ALA A 116 -5.80 -7.93 18.54
N GLU A 117 -5.49 -7.54 17.32
CA GLU A 117 -5.87 -6.28 16.73
C GLU A 117 -6.41 -6.53 15.33
N ALA A 118 -7.49 -5.85 14.95
CA ALA A 118 -8.00 -5.94 13.59
C ALA A 118 -8.79 -4.69 13.21
N GLY A 119 -8.67 -4.31 11.95
CA GLY A 119 -9.51 -3.33 11.28
C GLY A 119 -10.18 -3.98 10.08
N VAL A 120 -11.47 -3.73 9.89
CA VAL A 120 -12.26 -4.25 8.77
C VAL A 120 -13.19 -3.15 8.27
N ALA A 121 -13.18 -2.92 6.95
CA ALA A 121 -14.11 -2.02 6.27
C ALA A 121 -14.52 -2.64 4.93
N VAL A 122 -15.54 -3.49 4.93
CA VAL A 122 -16.00 -4.25 3.75
C VAL A 122 -17.42 -3.87 3.38
N ARG A 123 -17.71 -3.79 2.09
CA ARG A 123 -19.01 -3.49 1.50
C ARG A 123 -19.25 -4.39 0.28
N TYR A 124 -20.39 -4.99 0.22
CA TYR A 124 -20.98 -5.61 -0.95
C TYR A 124 -22.09 -4.71 -1.49
N GLU A 125 -22.18 -4.58 -2.79
CA GLU A 125 -23.12 -3.72 -3.48
C GLU A 125 -23.69 -4.42 -4.71
N ARG A 126 -25.00 -4.41 -4.84
CA ARG A 126 -25.71 -4.79 -6.05
C ARG A 126 -26.25 -3.55 -6.74
N ARG A 127 -25.95 -3.40 -8.02
CA ARG A 127 -26.38 -2.29 -8.88
C ARG A 127 -27.50 -2.74 -9.81
N PHE A 128 -28.49 -1.87 -9.99
CA PHE A 128 -29.62 -2.05 -10.88
C PHE A 128 -29.66 -0.85 -11.83
N GLY A 129 -29.36 -1.08 -13.11
CA GLY A 129 -29.37 -0.05 -14.14
C GLY A 129 -30.78 0.28 -14.61
N TRP A 130 -31.06 1.55 -14.87
CA TRP A 130 -32.32 2.05 -15.39
C TRP A 130 -32.16 2.69 -16.77
N GLY A 131 -33.16 2.57 -17.62
CA GLY A 131 -33.17 3.22 -18.93
C GLY A 131 -32.62 2.38 -20.08
N SER A 132 -32.55 2.97 -21.28
CA SER A 132 -32.09 2.33 -22.52
C SER A 132 -30.56 2.18 -22.60
N ASN A 133 -29.81 3.10 -21.98
CA ASN A 133 -28.35 3.07 -21.85
C ASN A 133 -28.02 2.48 -20.47
N LYS A 134 -28.16 1.16 -20.36
CA LYS A 134 -27.99 0.47 -19.07
C LYS A 134 -26.54 0.49 -18.62
N VAL A 135 -26.29 1.04 -17.44
CA VAL A 135 -25.24 0.47 -16.57
C VAL A 135 -25.66 -0.98 -16.37
N SER A 136 -24.82 -1.93 -16.79
CA SER A 136 -25.18 -3.35 -16.62
C SER A 136 -25.33 -3.65 -15.14
N ASP A 137 -26.33 -4.46 -14.81
CA ASP A 137 -26.47 -5.01 -13.46
C ASP A 137 -25.16 -5.66 -13.04
N SER A 138 -24.66 -5.29 -11.89
CA SER A 138 -23.35 -5.79 -11.44
C SER A 138 -23.29 -5.93 -9.93
N ASP A 139 -22.52 -6.92 -9.51
CA ASP A 139 -22.14 -7.15 -8.14
C ASP A 139 -20.75 -6.60 -7.89
N VAL A 140 -20.58 -5.81 -6.83
CA VAL A 140 -19.33 -5.17 -6.48
C VAL A 140 -18.97 -5.47 -5.03
N VAL A 141 -17.76 -5.96 -4.82
CA VAL A 141 -17.16 -6.07 -3.49
C VAL A 141 -16.06 -5.05 -3.37
N SER A 142 -16.09 -4.25 -2.32
CA SER A 142 -15.01 -3.29 -2.03
C SER A 142 -14.70 -3.27 -0.56
N GLY A 143 -13.43 -3.17 -0.23
CA GLY A 143 -13.04 -3.06 1.17
C GLY A 143 -11.62 -3.47 1.44
N VAL A 144 -11.25 -3.33 2.70
CA VAL A 144 -9.97 -3.74 3.24
C VAL A 144 -10.17 -4.30 4.63
N ALA A 145 -9.40 -5.32 4.94
CA ALA A 145 -9.30 -5.91 6.27
C ALA A 145 -7.84 -6.19 6.59
N ARG A 146 -7.44 -5.94 7.82
CA ARG A 146 -6.14 -6.34 8.34
C ARG A 146 -6.27 -6.72 9.80
N GLY A 147 -5.52 -7.75 10.22
CA GLY A 147 -5.50 -8.18 11.60
C GLY A 147 -4.21 -8.89 11.97
N SER A 148 -3.96 -8.90 13.28
CA SER A 148 -2.85 -9.61 13.91
C SER A 148 -3.35 -10.26 15.19
N VAL A 149 -2.97 -11.52 15.42
CA VAL A 149 -3.29 -12.25 16.63
C VAL A 149 -2.03 -12.90 17.21
N GLY A 150 -1.75 -12.65 18.48
CA GLY A 150 -0.64 -13.25 19.22
C GLY A 150 -0.99 -14.71 19.60
N ILE A 151 -0.35 -15.67 18.95
CA ILE A 151 -0.42 -17.09 19.28
C ILE A 151 0.36 -17.38 20.56
N ILE A 152 1.59 -16.85 20.62
CA ILE A 152 2.40 -16.81 21.83
C ILE A 152 2.56 -15.33 22.18
N PRO A 153 2.06 -14.87 23.34
CA PRO A 153 2.08 -13.48 23.71
C PRO A 153 3.48 -12.87 23.57
N ARG A 154 3.56 -11.73 22.88
CA ARG A 154 4.79 -10.96 22.62
C ARG A 154 5.86 -11.66 21.76
N THR A 155 5.64 -12.90 21.34
CA THR A 155 6.66 -13.69 20.65
C THR A 155 6.24 -14.09 19.23
N LEU A 156 5.08 -14.77 19.11
CA LEU A 156 4.62 -15.29 17.83
C LEU A 156 3.24 -14.72 17.50
N PHE A 157 3.14 -14.05 16.37
CA PHE A 157 1.92 -13.45 15.84
C PHE A 157 1.55 -14.14 14.53
N LEU A 158 0.27 -14.29 14.30
CA LEU A 158 -0.28 -14.58 12.97
C LEU A 158 -0.89 -13.28 12.43
N GLU A 159 -0.43 -12.84 11.28
CA GLU A 159 -0.89 -11.63 10.62
C GLU A 159 -1.60 -11.98 9.31
N GLY A 160 -2.55 -11.13 8.93
CA GLY A 160 -3.22 -11.29 7.65
C GLY A 160 -3.97 -10.03 7.25
N GLY A 161 -4.18 -9.91 5.96
CA GLY A 161 -4.96 -8.82 5.39
C GLY A 161 -5.56 -9.21 4.05
N ALA A 162 -6.63 -8.52 3.68
CA ALA A 162 -7.32 -8.70 2.43
C ALA A 162 -7.83 -7.37 1.91
N MET A 163 -7.89 -7.23 0.59
CA MET A 163 -8.55 -6.10 -0.05
C MET A 163 -9.35 -6.53 -1.27
N ALA A 164 -10.38 -5.75 -1.55
CA ALA A 164 -11.10 -5.75 -2.81
C ALA A 164 -11.29 -4.30 -3.26
N ALA A 165 -10.87 -3.98 -4.47
CA ALA A 165 -11.03 -2.65 -5.05
C ALA A 165 -11.56 -2.76 -6.48
N ARG A 166 -12.38 -1.78 -6.87
CA ARG A 166 -12.86 -1.63 -8.24
C ARG A 166 -12.26 -0.37 -8.84
N THR A 167 -11.78 -0.45 -10.06
CA THR A 167 -11.17 0.67 -10.78
C THR A 167 -11.44 0.56 -12.26
N SER A 168 -11.38 1.66 -12.98
CA SER A 168 -11.25 1.66 -14.44
C SER A 168 -9.79 1.47 -14.83
N VAL A 169 -9.55 0.75 -15.91
CA VAL A 169 -8.20 0.54 -16.46
C VAL A 169 -8.15 1.15 -17.86
N GLU A 170 -7.15 1.98 -18.08
CA GLU A 170 -6.91 2.66 -19.34
C GLU A 170 -6.04 1.81 -20.29
N ASN A 171 -6.00 2.20 -21.57
CA ASN A 171 -5.31 1.45 -22.63
C ASN A 171 -3.80 1.26 -22.37
N ASN A 172 -3.19 2.10 -21.54
CA ASN A 172 -1.78 1.97 -21.13
C ASN A 172 -1.58 1.15 -19.83
N GLY A 173 -2.66 0.54 -19.31
CA GLY A 173 -2.64 -0.24 -18.07
C GLY A 173 -2.70 0.58 -16.80
N SER A 174 -2.75 1.93 -16.88
CA SER A 174 -2.97 2.78 -15.71
C SER A 174 -4.39 2.63 -15.16
N THR A 175 -4.57 2.94 -13.88
CA THR A 175 -5.88 2.85 -13.23
C THR A 175 -6.42 4.23 -12.91
N THR A 176 -7.74 4.38 -13.03
CA THR A 176 -8.46 5.60 -12.66
C THR A 176 -9.49 5.29 -11.58
N PRO A 177 -9.23 5.67 -10.32
CA PRO A 177 -10.20 5.52 -9.25
C PRO A 177 -11.44 6.39 -9.49
N GLY A 178 -12.64 5.87 -9.17
CA GLY A 178 -13.87 6.66 -9.19
C GLY A 178 -14.52 6.90 -10.55
N LEU A 179 -13.88 6.51 -11.64
CA LEU A 179 -14.50 6.51 -12.96
C LEU A 179 -15.15 5.14 -13.20
N GLU A 180 -16.47 5.11 -13.27
CA GLU A 180 -17.23 3.89 -13.48
C GLU A 180 -18.25 4.09 -14.60
N LEU A 181 -17.78 4.09 -15.85
CA LEU A 181 -18.61 4.13 -17.03
C LEU A 181 -18.75 2.74 -17.65
N GLY A 182 -19.95 2.24 -17.74
CA GLY A 182 -20.29 1.01 -18.46
C GLY A 182 -19.62 -0.27 -17.91
N ASN A 183 -19.30 -1.20 -18.82
CA ASN A 183 -18.79 -2.54 -18.51
C ASN A 183 -17.26 -2.63 -18.37
N SER A 184 -16.54 -1.51 -18.33
CA SER A 184 -15.07 -1.47 -18.37
C SER A 184 -14.38 -1.52 -17.01
N SER A 185 -15.13 -1.70 -15.92
CA SER A 185 -14.53 -1.68 -14.59
C SER A 185 -13.88 -3.02 -14.23
N THR A 186 -12.65 -2.92 -13.77
CA THR A 186 -11.79 -4.02 -13.32
C THR A 186 -11.90 -4.21 -11.83
N GLN A 187 -12.02 -5.45 -11.38
CA GLN A 187 -12.04 -5.82 -9.98
C GLN A 187 -10.67 -6.38 -9.57
N ILE A 188 -10.09 -5.83 -8.51
CA ILE A 188 -8.79 -6.22 -7.97
C ILE A 188 -9.01 -6.87 -6.60
N TYR A 189 -8.41 -8.03 -6.38
CA TYR A 189 -8.39 -8.73 -5.10
C TYR A 189 -6.95 -8.96 -4.66
N GLY A 190 -6.70 -8.83 -3.37
CA GLY A 190 -5.43 -9.18 -2.74
C GLY A 190 -5.68 -9.78 -1.37
N VAL A 191 -4.92 -10.80 -1.01
CA VAL A 191 -4.91 -11.39 0.33
C VAL A 191 -3.50 -11.80 0.70
N TYR A 192 -3.13 -11.61 1.96
CA TYR A 192 -1.92 -12.20 2.52
C TYR A 192 -2.18 -12.74 3.91
N PHE A 193 -1.36 -13.69 4.32
CA PHE A 193 -1.32 -14.18 5.68
C PHE A 193 0.03 -14.83 5.99
N GLY A 194 0.39 -14.87 7.27
CA GLY A 194 1.59 -15.58 7.70
C GLY A 194 2.02 -15.28 9.13
N PRO A 195 2.94 -16.07 9.67
CA PRO A 195 3.51 -15.88 11.00
C PRO A 195 4.60 -14.81 11.02
N THR A 196 4.64 -14.06 12.12
CA THR A 196 5.70 -13.12 12.48
C THR A 196 6.21 -13.48 13.88
N LEU A 197 7.50 -13.77 13.99
CA LEU A 197 8.21 -14.10 15.22
C LEU A 197 9.04 -12.89 15.65
N LYS A 198 8.90 -12.48 16.90
CA LYS A 198 9.77 -11.48 17.54
C LYS A 198 10.13 -12.01 18.93
N THR A 199 11.40 -12.30 19.17
CA THR A 199 11.87 -12.86 20.43
C THR A 199 13.29 -12.41 20.74
N GLN A 200 13.70 -12.64 21.98
CA GLN A 200 15.06 -12.37 22.41
C GLN A 200 15.67 -13.65 23.00
N LEU A 201 16.83 -14.03 22.49
CA LEU A 201 17.60 -15.17 22.93
C LEU A 201 18.89 -14.67 23.58
N GLY A 202 18.88 -14.48 24.89
CA GLY A 202 20.00 -13.84 25.60
C GLY A 202 20.21 -12.40 25.14
N ALA A 203 21.37 -12.12 24.58
CA ALA A 203 21.71 -10.80 24.03
C ALA A 203 21.28 -10.58 22.56
N VAL A 204 20.72 -11.62 21.90
CA VAL A 204 20.36 -11.59 20.49
C VAL A 204 18.86 -11.39 20.34
N ASN A 205 18.45 -10.33 19.68
CA ASN A 205 17.07 -10.13 19.20
C ASN A 205 16.88 -10.90 17.91
N VAL A 206 15.78 -11.63 17.82
CA VAL A 206 15.40 -12.45 16.68
C VAL A 206 14.08 -11.92 16.13
N ALA A 207 14.07 -11.52 14.87
CA ALA A 207 12.86 -11.20 14.11
C ALA A 207 12.81 -12.08 12.87
N ALA A 208 11.68 -12.75 12.66
CA ALA A 208 11.46 -13.54 11.47
C ALA A 208 10.01 -13.41 11.02
N HIS A 209 9.78 -13.44 9.72
CA HIS A 209 8.42 -13.55 9.19
C HIS A 209 8.39 -14.44 7.95
N TYR A 210 7.22 -14.99 7.71
CA TYR A 210 6.87 -15.60 6.44
C TYR A 210 5.45 -15.15 6.08
N HIS A 211 5.30 -14.55 4.92
CA HIS A 211 4.00 -14.15 4.39
C HIS A 211 3.75 -14.83 3.04
N PHE A 212 2.60 -15.46 2.93
CA PHE A 212 2.04 -15.92 1.67
C PHE A 212 1.02 -14.89 1.19
N GLY A 213 1.13 -14.48 -0.07
CA GLY A 213 0.21 -13.57 -0.72
C GLY A 213 -0.42 -14.16 -1.98
N TYR A 214 -1.67 -13.79 -2.24
CA TYR A 214 -2.37 -14.06 -3.49
C TYR A 214 -3.02 -12.78 -3.98
N SER A 215 -2.96 -12.55 -5.29
CA SER A 215 -3.62 -11.41 -5.93
C SER A 215 -4.27 -11.82 -7.25
N GLN A 216 -5.36 -11.16 -7.59
CA GLN A 216 -6.13 -11.40 -8.81
C GLN A 216 -6.74 -10.11 -9.33
N VAL A 217 -6.70 -9.94 -10.64
CA VAL A 217 -7.35 -8.85 -11.38
C VAL A 217 -8.33 -9.45 -12.38
N THR A 218 -9.60 -9.11 -12.25
CA THR A 218 -10.66 -9.58 -13.14
C THR A 218 -11.13 -8.44 -14.01
N THR A 219 -10.84 -8.53 -15.30
CA THR A 219 -11.29 -7.58 -16.34
C THR A 219 -12.34 -8.27 -17.20
N PRO A 220 -13.55 -7.71 -17.34
CA PRO A 220 -14.63 -8.39 -18.04
C PRO A 220 -14.38 -8.52 -19.55
N ASN A 221 -13.68 -7.58 -20.16
CA ASN A 221 -13.39 -7.54 -21.59
C ASN A 221 -11.94 -7.14 -21.86
N ALA A 222 -11.42 -7.49 -23.04
CA ALA A 222 -10.16 -6.95 -23.54
C ALA A 222 -10.25 -5.42 -23.66
N LEU A 223 -9.17 -4.72 -23.32
CA LEU A 223 -9.10 -3.29 -23.53
C LEU A 223 -9.15 -2.99 -25.04
N PRO A 224 -9.92 -1.99 -25.48
CA PRO A 224 -9.91 -1.57 -26.87
C PRO A 224 -8.52 -0.98 -27.21
N VAL A 225 -7.95 -1.44 -28.32
CA VAL A 225 -6.66 -0.94 -28.82
C VAL A 225 -6.86 -0.33 -30.22
N ALA A 226 -5.97 0.55 -30.62
CA ALA A 226 -5.99 1.09 -31.97
C ALA A 226 -5.73 -0.01 -32.98
N PRO A 227 -6.30 0.09 -34.20
CA PRO A 227 -6.08 -0.92 -35.27
C PRO A 227 -4.59 -1.15 -35.53
N GLY A 228 -4.17 -2.40 -35.47
CA GLY A 228 -2.76 -2.79 -35.69
C GLY A 228 -1.89 -2.79 -34.44
N GLN A 229 -2.42 -2.47 -33.27
CA GLN A 229 -1.71 -2.56 -31.98
C GLN A 229 -2.11 -3.84 -31.25
N SER A 230 -1.14 -4.45 -30.58
CA SER A 230 -1.40 -5.52 -29.62
C SER A 230 -1.94 -4.92 -28.31
N PRO A 231 -2.95 -5.56 -27.68
CA PRO A 231 -3.41 -5.12 -26.37
C PRO A 231 -2.30 -5.23 -25.34
N ILE A 232 -2.27 -4.29 -24.38
CA ILE A 232 -1.39 -4.41 -23.23
C ILE A 232 -1.83 -5.61 -22.40
N ASP A 233 -0.88 -6.48 -22.08
CA ASP A 233 -1.14 -7.64 -21.24
C ASP A 233 -1.40 -7.20 -19.80
N LEU A 234 -2.65 -7.34 -19.36
CA LEU A 234 -3.06 -7.00 -18.00
C LEU A 234 -2.83 -8.18 -17.06
N TYR A 235 -2.38 -7.89 -15.88
CA TYR A 235 -2.20 -8.87 -14.82
C TYR A 235 -3.46 -9.72 -14.61
N ASP A 236 -3.30 -11.02 -14.42
CA ASP A 236 -4.40 -11.96 -14.14
C ASP A 236 -4.39 -12.35 -12.65
N LYS A 237 -3.44 -13.18 -12.28
CA LYS A 237 -3.30 -13.64 -10.90
C LYS A 237 -1.85 -14.03 -10.61
N GLY A 238 -1.52 -14.05 -9.32
CA GLY A 238 -0.20 -14.51 -8.90
C GLY A 238 -0.15 -14.82 -7.42
N THR A 239 0.92 -15.47 -7.03
CA THR A 239 1.24 -15.80 -5.65
C THR A 239 2.59 -15.20 -5.27
N VAL A 240 2.71 -14.81 -4.01
CA VAL A 240 3.92 -14.22 -3.44
C VAL A 240 4.30 -14.98 -2.18
N HIS A 241 5.55 -15.37 -2.07
CA HIS A 241 6.16 -15.88 -0.85
C HIS A 241 7.23 -14.88 -0.41
N ASN A 242 7.13 -14.39 0.79
CA ASN A 242 8.11 -13.48 1.38
C ASN A 242 8.52 -14.03 2.74
N ALA A 243 9.79 -14.36 2.88
CA ALA A 243 10.39 -14.84 4.12
C ALA A 243 11.60 -13.98 4.47
N ALA A 244 11.72 -13.56 5.73
CA ALA A 244 12.93 -12.91 6.21
C ALA A 244 13.25 -13.36 7.64
N LEU A 245 14.54 -13.36 7.94
CA LEU A 245 15.13 -13.60 9.26
C LEU A 245 16.14 -12.50 9.55
N HIS A 246 16.05 -11.91 10.72
CA HIS A 246 17.03 -10.93 11.21
C HIS A 246 17.44 -11.26 12.64
N LEU A 247 18.70 -11.37 12.87
CA LEU A 247 19.35 -11.58 14.16
C LEU A 247 20.18 -10.35 14.47
N ALA A 248 19.99 -9.72 15.63
CA ALA A 248 20.75 -8.51 15.96
C ALA A 248 21.11 -8.44 17.43
N THR A 249 22.29 -7.93 17.72
CA THR A 249 22.72 -7.54 19.07
C THR A 249 22.68 -6.03 19.21
N GLN A 250 22.28 -5.55 20.38
CA GLN A 250 22.33 -4.13 20.66
C GLN A 250 23.77 -3.68 20.97
N ALA A 251 24.11 -2.47 20.54
CA ALA A 251 25.37 -1.83 20.91
C ALA A 251 25.49 -1.72 22.45
N GLY A 252 26.65 -2.03 22.99
CA GLY A 252 26.91 -2.01 24.42
C GLY A 252 26.52 -3.29 25.18
N THR A 253 25.85 -4.26 24.52
CA THR A 253 25.49 -5.53 25.18
C THR A 253 26.63 -6.54 25.13
N ILE A 254 27.24 -6.75 23.97
CA ILE A 254 28.40 -7.64 23.78
C ILE A 254 29.59 -6.82 23.33
N LEU A 255 29.38 -5.91 22.37
CA LEU A 255 30.37 -5.02 21.79
C LEU A 255 29.88 -3.58 21.84
N PRO A 256 30.76 -2.57 21.73
CA PRO A 256 30.31 -1.17 21.66
C PRO A 256 29.51 -0.83 20.41
N VAL A 257 29.42 -1.76 19.46
CA VAL A 257 28.62 -1.67 18.24
C VAL A 257 27.54 -2.74 18.22
N GLY A 258 26.44 -2.48 17.55
CA GLY A 258 25.43 -3.49 17.22
C GLY A 258 25.88 -4.30 16.01
N ILE A 259 25.61 -5.60 16.02
CA ILE A 259 25.87 -6.50 14.90
C ILE A 259 24.54 -7.11 14.48
N GLY A 260 24.24 -7.06 13.18
CA GLY A 260 23.08 -7.68 12.56
C GLY A 260 23.48 -8.75 11.54
N LEU A 261 22.66 -9.77 11.42
CA LEU A 261 22.72 -10.78 10.37
C LEU A 261 21.32 -11.01 9.84
N GLY A 262 21.11 -10.75 8.54
CA GLY A 262 19.83 -10.88 7.86
C GLY A 262 19.89 -11.89 6.72
N ALA A 263 18.76 -12.55 6.48
CA ALA A 263 18.52 -13.35 5.29
C ALA A 263 17.11 -13.10 4.79
N GLY A 264 16.92 -13.02 3.49
CA GLY A 264 15.61 -12.82 2.87
C GLY A 264 15.42 -13.68 1.64
N TRP A 265 14.17 -14.04 1.39
CA TRP A 265 13.74 -14.74 0.20
C TRP A 265 12.36 -14.23 -0.22
N ILE A 266 12.27 -13.78 -1.47
CA ILE A 266 11.02 -13.37 -2.10
C ILE A 266 10.86 -14.18 -3.38
N ARG A 267 9.72 -14.82 -3.53
CA ARG A 267 9.33 -15.45 -4.78
C ARG A 267 7.94 -14.99 -5.16
N GLU A 268 7.82 -14.50 -6.38
CA GLU A 268 6.55 -14.16 -7.01
C GLU A 268 6.36 -15.00 -8.27
N ASP A 269 5.24 -15.70 -8.37
CA ASP A 269 4.82 -16.45 -9.55
C ASP A 269 3.55 -15.78 -10.12
N VAL A 270 3.62 -15.29 -11.37
CA VAL A 270 2.55 -14.61 -12.10
C VAL A 270 2.05 -15.49 -13.21
N SER A 271 0.73 -15.67 -13.32
CA SER A 271 0.14 -16.56 -14.34
C SER A 271 0.34 -16.08 -15.77
N ASN A 272 0.42 -14.76 -16.00
CA ASN A 272 0.71 -14.18 -17.31
C ASN A 272 2.10 -14.60 -17.78
N LEU A 273 2.16 -15.29 -18.91
CA LEU A 273 3.41 -15.80 -19.48
C LEU A 273 4.29 -16.55 -18.47
N ASP A 274 3.66 -17.13 -17.45
CA ASP A 274 4.32 -17.90 -16.40
C ASP A 274 5.55 -17.18 -15.83
N GLN A 275 5.44 -15.86 -15.55
CA GLN A 275 6.53 -15.06 -15.05
C GLN A 275 6.88 -15.46 -13.62
N ARG A 276 8.18 -15.46 -13.30
CA ARG A 276 8.69 -15.77 -11.96
C ARG A 276 9.81 -14.81 -11.59
N ILE A 277 9.75 -14.32 -10.36
CA ILE A 277 10.81 -13.60 -9.67
C ILE A 277 11.28 -14.48 -8.51
N ASP A 278 12.58 -14.67 -8.35
CA ASP A 278 13.20 -15.37 -7.23
C ASP A 278 14.38 -14.53 -6.73
N ASP A 279 14.22 -13.84 -5.60
CA ASP A 279 15.22 -12.96 -4.95
C ASP A 279 15.64 -13.59 -3.63
N LYS A 280 16.92 -13.87 -3.47
CA LYS A 280 17.53 -14.42 -2.27
C LYS A 280 18.72 -13.59 -1.87
N HIS A 281 18.80 -13.21 -0.60
CA HIS A 281 19.97 -12.50 -0.10
C HIS A 281 20.31 -12.88 1.33
N VAL A 282 21.60 -12.70 1.66
CA VAL A 282 22.12 -12.72 3.01
C VAL A 282 22.94 -11.46 3.23
N ARG A 283 22.86 -10.86 4.43
CA ARG A 283 23.52 -9.59 4.74
C ARG A 283 23.96 -9.56 6.20
N ALA A 284 25.18 -9.10 6.44
CA ALA A 284 25.65 -8.72 7.76
C ALA A 284 25.76 -7.20 7.84
N ASP A 285 25.42 -6.64 8.99
CA ASP A 285 25.51 -5.21 9.24
C ASP A 285 26.11 -4.88 10.60
N VAL A 286 26.68 -3.68 10.67
CA VAL A 286 27.21 -3.09 11.89
C VAL A 286 26.51 -1.76 12.11
N THR A 287 25.99 -1.57 13.33
CA THR A 287 25.36 -0.33 13.78
C THR A 287 26.28 0.36 14.78
N LEU A 288 26.77 1.54 14.44
CA LEU A 288 27.66 2.36 15.28
C LEU A 288 26.87 3.54 15.86
N PRO A 289 26.57 3.55 17.17
CA PRO A 289 25.99 4.73 17.82
C PRO A 289 27.04 5.87 17.82
N VAL A 290 26.66 7.02 17.24
CA VAL A 290 27.49 8.23 17.22
C VAL A 290 26.95 9.33 18.15
N GLY A 291 25.78 9.07 18.75
CA GLY A 291 25.13 9.95 19.71
C GLY A 291 23.94 9.25 20.37
N PRO A 292 23.23 9.90 21.30
CA PRO A 292 22.10 9.31 21.97
C PRO A 292 20.93 8.98 21.03
N ASP A 293 20.79 9.75 19.96
CA ASP A 293 19.66 9.66 19.03
C ASP A 293 20.07 9.29 17.62
N LEU A 294 21.37 9.12 17.36
CA LEU A 294 21.94 8.93 16.04
C LEU A 294 22.88 7.72 15.99
N ALA A 295 22.66 6.85 15.01
CA ALA A 295 23.58 5.76 14.70
C ALA A 295 23.83 5.69 13.19
N LEU A 296 25.02 5.26 12.82
CA LEU A 296 25.40 4.92 11.45
C LEU A 296 25.30 3.41 11.27
N VAL A 297 24.83 2.99 10.11
CA VAL A 297 24.74 1.57 9.74
C VAL A 297 25.58 1.34 8.50
N ALA A 298 26.31 0.23 8.47
CA ALA A 298 26.98 -0.25 7.28
C ALA A 298 26.73 -1.75 7.13
N GLY A 299 26.32 -2.17 5.95
CA GLY A 299 26.01 -3.56 5.66
C GLY A 299 26.72 -4.07 4.42
N VAL A 300 27.04 -5.35 4.43
CA VAL A 300 27.59 -6.09 3.29
C VAL A 300 26.90 -7.44 3.20
N GLY A 301 26.65 -7.90 1.99
CA GLY A 301 25.95 -9.15 1.78
C GLY A 301 26.16 -9.71 0.37
N TYR A 302 25.42 -10.75 0.09
CA TYR A 302 25.39 -11.41 -1.19
C TYR A 302 23.93 -11.64 -1.59
N GLU A 303 23.60 -11.36 -2.85
CA GLU A 303 22.27 -11.62 -3.39
C GLU A 303 22.33 -12.41 -4.69
N LYS A 304 21.26 -13.13 -4.96
CA LYS A 304 20.94 -13.72 -6.25
C LYS A 304 19.49 -13.42 -6.58
N VAL A 305 19.30 -12.74 -7.71
CA VAL A 305 17.97 -12.37 -8.22
C VAL A 305 17.84 -12.91 -9.63
N GLU A 306 16.83 -13.74 -9.87
CA GLU A 306 16.48 -14.27 -11.17
C GLU A 306 15.04 -13.90 -11.52
N VAL A 307 14.85 -13.33 -12.71
CA VAL A 307 13.53 -13.14 -13.32
C VAL A 307 13.46 -13.96 -14.60
N SER A 308 12.44 -14.78 -14.71
CA SER A 308 12.24 -15.65 -15.86
C SER A 308 10.76 -15.65 -16.30
N GLN A 309 10.53 -15.94 -17.58
CA GLN A 309 9.19 -16.01 -18.17
C GLN A 309 9.13 -17.03 -19.30
N ARG A 310 7.92 -17.43 -19.71
CA ARG A 310 7.68 -18.14 -20.96
C ARG A 310 7.24 -17.15 -22.03
N ASP A 311 7.22 -17.61 -23.29
CA ASP A 311 6.67 -16.83 -24.40
C ASP A 311 5.18 -17.12 -24.60
N ALA A 312 4.53 -16.29 -25.40
CA ALA A 312 3.16 -16.51 -25.82
C ALA A 312 3.08 -17.62 -26.88
N LEU A 313 1.94 -18.31 -26.88
CA LEU A 313 1.60 -19.23 -27.94
C LEU A 313 1.41 -18.46 -29.27
N ILE A 314 2.13 -18.85 -30.29
CA ILE A 314 2.02 -18.27 -31.64
C ILE A 314 1.11 -19.14 -32.49
N ASP A 315 0.12 -18.53 -33.11
CA ASP A 315 -0.73 -19.19 -34.11
C ASP A 315 0.11 -19.50 -35.34
N THR A 316 0.21 -20.77 -35.71
CA THR A 316 1.04 -21.26 -36.83
C THR A 316 0.55 -20.78 -38.20
N LEU A 317 -0.72 -20.38 -38.34
CA LEU A 317 -1.30 -19.90 -39.60
C LEU A 317 -1.06 -18.41 -39.83
N THR A 318 -1.16 -17.63 -38.76
CA THR A 318 -1.07 -16.15 -38.82
C THR A 318 0.29 -15.62 -38.42
N GLY A 319 1.09 -16.41 -37.67
CA GLY A 319 2.34 -15.97 -37.07
C GLY A 319 2.18 -14.95 -35.95
N LEU A 320 0.95 -14.71 -35.47
CA LEU A 320 0.63 -13.74 -34.41
C LEU A 320 0.46 -14.42 -33.06
N PRO A 321 0.70 -13.70 -31.97
CA PRO A 321 0.42 -14.21 -30.63
C PRO A 321 -1.07 -14.48 -30.42
N VAL A 322 -1.39 -15.56 -29.69
CA VAL A 322 -2.76 -15.93 -29.34
C VAL A 322 -3.17 -15.18 -28.08
N PHE A 323 -4.37 -14.59 -28.09
CA PHE A 323 -4.98 -13.91 -26.96
C PHE A 323 -6.18 -14.69 -26.42
N SER A 324 -6.35 -14.66 -25.11
CA SER A 324 -7.57 -15.10 -24.44
C SER A 324 -8.74 -14.12 -24.69
N GLY A 325 -9.98 -14.52 -24.38
CA GLY A 325 -11.15 -13.63 -24.48
C GLY A 325 -11.03 -12.36 -23.61
N ALA A 326 -10.18 -12.37 -22.59
CA ALA A 326 -9.88 -11.20 -21.75
C ALA A 326 -8.72 -10.34 -22.28
N GLY A 327 -8.21 -10.60 -23.50
CA GLY A 327 -7.12 -9.83 -24.10
C GLY A 327 -5.73 -10.10 -23.52
N ARG A 328 -5.55 -11.21 -22.80
CA ARG A 328 -4.25 -11.62 -22.24
C ARG A 328 -3.56 -12.60 -23.16
N TYR A 329 -2.23 -12.57 -23.21
CA TYR A 329 -1.46 -13.57 -23.95
C TYR A 329 -1.71 -14.97 -23.41
N VAL A 330 -1.87 -15.94 -24.29
CA VAL A 330 -1.91 -17.36 -23.95
C VAL A 330 -0.47 -17.87 -23.85
N THR A 331 -0.09 -18.40 -22.70
CA THR A 331 1.27 -18.89 -22.46
C THR A 331 1.56 -20.16 -23.25
N ASP A 332 2.68 -20.23 -23.95
CA ASP A 332 3.18 -21.47 -24.53
C ASP A 332 3.86 -22.34 -23.47
N GLN A 333 3.13 -23.34 -22.99
CA GLN A 333 3.62 -24.28 -21.97
C GLN A 333 4.66 -25.27 -22.50
N SER A 334 4.80 -25.39 -23.85
CA SER A 334 5.76 -26.31 -24.47
C SER A 334 7.18 -25.76 -24.48
N GLN A 335 7.33 -24.43 -24.40
CA GLN A 335 8.63 -23.76 -24.41
C GLN A 335 9.24 -23.67 -23.00
N PRO A 336 10.56 -23.77 -22.86
CA PRO A 336 11.22 -23.54 -21.57
C PRO A 336 11.09 -22.09 -21.12
N ARG A 337 11.28 -21.82 -19.84
CA ARG A 337 11.41 -20.45 -19.32
C ARG A 337 12.66 -19.80 -19.87
N GLN A 338 12.55 -18.53 -20.25
CA GLN A 338 13.65 -17.67 -20.67
C GLN A 338 14.01 -16.72 -19.53
N ILE A 339 15.29 -16.50 -19.32
CA ILE A 339 15.78 -15.57 -18.31
C ILE A 339 15.61 -14.15 -18.84
N SER A 340 14.87 -13.33 -18.12
CA SER A 340 14.65 -11.91 -18.42
C SER A 340 15.67 -11.03 -17.69
N TYR A 341 16.11 -11.46 -16.49
CA TYR A 341 17.08 -10.77 -15.68
C TYR A 341 17.77 -11.76 -14.76
N ASP A 342 19.08 -11.64 -14.65
CA ASP A 342 19.90 -12.39 -13.71
C ASP A 342 20.95 -11.44 -13.11
N SER A 343 20.99 -11.38 -11.79
CA SER A 343 21.96 -10.59 -11.05
C SER A 343 22.42 -11.38 -9.84
N GLU A 344 23.71 -11.66 -9.78
CA GLU A 344 24.32 -12.37 -8.69
C GLU A 344 25.57 -11.63 -8.25
N GLY A 345 25.73 -11.39 -6.93
CA GLY A 345 26.96 -10.77 -6.44
C GLY A 345 26.85 -10.06 -5.12
N LEU A 346 27.92 -9.30 -4.85
CA LEU A 346 28.08 -8.55 -3.61
C LEU A 346 27.11 -7.36 -3.58
N ILE A 347 26.39 -7.24 -2.47
CA ILE A 347 25.58 -6.09 -2.10
C ILE A 347 26.22 -5.37 -0.92
N TRP A 348 26.02 -4.06 -0.84
CA TRP A 348 26.43 -3.26 0.30
C TRP A 348 25.56 -2.02 0.43
N ASP A 349 25.46 -1.51 1.63
CA ASP A 349 24.80 -0.23 1.90
C ASP A 349 25.43 0.46 3.11
N VAL A 350 25.25 1.78 3.13
CA VAL A 350 25.51 2.63 4.28
C VAL A 350 24.28 3.44 4.57
N GLY A 351 24.00 3.67 5.84
CA GLY A 351 22.77 4.33 6.25
C GLY A 351 22.88 5.07 7.57
N VAL A 352 21.82 5.77 7.88
CA VAL A 352 21.66 6.53 9.10
C VAL A 352 20.34 6.15 9.78
N LEU A 353 20.40 5.95 11.10
CA LEU A 353 19.25 5.80 11.99
C LEU A 353 19.22 7.03 12.91
N TRP A 354 18.12 7.79 12.86
CA TRP A 354 17.95 8.97 13.68
C TRP A 354 16.61 8.92 14.41
N ARG A 355 16.66 8.87 15.75
CA ARG A 355 15.50 8.72 16.63
C ARG A 355 15.57 9.69 17.81
N PRO A 356 15.41 11.02 17.58
CA PRO A 356 15.55 12.05 18.61
C PRO A 356 14.45 11.98 19.67
N SER A 357 13.39 11.23 19.40
CA SER A 357 12.29 11.01 20.33
C SER A 357 11.55 9.72 20.01
N ARG A 358 10.70 9.25 20.92
CA ARG A 358 9.77 8.12 20.66
C ARG A 358 8.75 8.43 19.55
N ARG A 359 8.66 9.68 19.10
CA ARG A 359 7.70 10.20 18.12
C ARG A 359 8.31 10.49 16.77
N THR A 360 9.62 10.29 16.63
CA THR A 360 10.36 10.57 15.39
C THR A 360 11.33 9.44 15.13
N ALA A 361 11.24 8.85 13.95
CA ALA A 361 12.16 7.83 13.48
C ALA A 361 12.50 8.09 12.02
N LEU A 362 13.77 8.13 11.71
CA LEU A 362 14.32 8.19 10.36
C LEU A 362 15.28 7.02 10.19
N GLU A 363 15.12 6.31 9.09
CA GLU A 363 16.07 5.34 8.58
C GLU A 363 16.28 5.61 7.09
N ALA A 364 17.51 5.78 6.64
CA ALA A 364 17.83 6.03 5.24
C ALA A 364 19.14 5.33 4.89
N HIS A 365 19.14 4.63 3.75
CA HIS A 365 20.25 3.84 3.23
C HIS A 365 20.50 4.16 1.77
N VAL A 366 21.77 4.11 1.38
CA VAL A 366 22.24 4.11 -0.01
C VAL A 366 23.28 3.02 -0.17
N GLY A 367 23.27 2.34 -1.31
CA GLY A 367 24.20 1.24 -1.53
C GLY A 367 24.16 0.71 -2.96
N LYS A 368 24.50 -0.58 -3.08
CA LYS A 368 24.46 -1.32 -4.34
C LYS A 368 23.62 -2.58 -4.17
N ARG A 369 22.60 -2.72 -5.00
CA ARG A 369 21.73 -3.90 -5.14
C ARG A 369 21.24 -4.00 -6.58
N TYR A 370 20.84 -5.18 -7.03
CA TYR A 370 20.37 -5.39 -8.40
C TYR A 370 21.37 -4.88 -9.45
N GLY A 371 22.67 -5.12 -9.22
CA GLY A 371 23.74 -4.69 -10.12
C GLY A 371 23.94 -3.16 -10.22
N SER A 372 23.20 -2.32 -9.49
CA SER A 372 23.26 -0.87 -9.59
C SER A 372 23.04 -0.17 -8.25
N THR A 373 23.15 1.16 -8.23
CA THR A 373 22.85 1.96 -7.04
C THR A 373 21.40 1.74 -6.59
N THR A 374 21.24 1.51 -5.28
CA THR A 374 19.95 1.39 -4.58
C THR A 374 19.86 2.45 -3.48
N TYR A 375 18.63 2.85 -3.16
CA TYR A 375 18.32 3.71 -2.03
C TYR A 375 16.98 3.30 -1.45
N PHE A 376 16.88 3.28 -0.13
CA PHE A 376 15.65 2.96 0.58
C PHE A 376 15.65 3.62 1.95
N GLY A 377 14.46 3.82 2.50
CA GLY A 377 14.36 4.45 3.81
C GLY A 377 12.92 4.76 4.21
N SER A 378 12.77 5.13 5.47
CA SER A 378 11.51 5.56 6.03
C SER A 378 11.69 6.71 7.00
N PHE A 379 10.69 7.59 7.07
CA PHE A 379 10.59 8.64 8.06
C PHE A 379 9.19 8.62 8.65
N ALA A 380 9.10 8.49 9.97
CA ALA A 380 7.88 8.55 10.73
C ALA A 380 7.95 9.67 11.78
N TYR A 381 6.94 10.52 11.79
CA TYR A 381 6.82 11.62 12.74
C TYR A 381 5.40 11.75 13.27
N ALA A 382 5.22 11.55 14.56
CA ALA A 382 3.93 11.64 15.25
C ALA A 382 4.05 12.52 16.50
N PRO A 383 4.05 13.88 16.35
CA PRO A 383 4.27 14.82 17.47
C PRO A 383 3.24 14.67 18.58
N ASN A 384 2.06 14.17 18.26
CA ASN A 384 0.97 13.89 19.19
C ASN A 384 0.11 12.73 18.65
N SER A 385 -0.88 12.28 19.42
CA SER A 385 -1.79 11.19 19.02
C SER A 385 -2.75 11.55 17.87
N ARG A 386 -2.76 12.79 17.42
CA ARG A 386 -3.69 13.31 16.39
C ARG A 386 -3.01 13.60 15.05
N THR A 387 -1.68 13.64 15.03
CA THR A 387 -0.91 14.00 13.84
C THR A 387 0.11 12.92 13.54
N SER A 388 0.13 12.44 12.31
CA SER A 388 1.10 11.48 11.82
C SER A 388 1.57 11.85 10.42
N LEU A 389 2.88 11.85 10.22
CA LEU A 389 3.54 11.99 8.94
C LEU A 389 4.40 10.76 8.71
N ASN A 390 4.21 10.10 7.56
CA ASN A 390 5.05 9.00 7.13
C ASN A 390 5.57 9.28 5.74
N VAL A 391 6.84 9.00 5.53
CA VAL A 391 7.48 9.03 4.21
C VAL A 391 8.22 7.73 4.03
N SER A 392 8.14 7.12 2.86
CA SER A 392 8.93 5.95 2.52
C SER A 392 9.53 6.09 1.13
N VAL A 393 10.75 5.58 1.00
CA VAL A 393 11.51 5.50 -0.25
C VAL A 393 11.85 4.04 -0.46
N TYR A 394 11.66 3.52 -1.67
CA TYR A 394 11.85 2.12 -1.96
C TYR A 394 12.52 1.89 -3.32
N ASP A 395 13.19 0.76 -3.44
CA ASP A 395 13.78 0.22 -4.67
C ASP A 395 13.70 -1.31 -4.61
N GLY A 396 13.04 -1.95 -5.57
CA GLY A 396 12.88 -3.40 -5.57
C GLY A 396 12.37 -3.94 -6.90
N ILE A 397 12.60 -5.22 -7.15
CA ILE A 397 12.06 -5.95 -8.31
C ILE A 397 10.81 -6.70 -7.86
N SER A 398 9.70 -6.49 -8.55
CA SER A 398 8.42 -7.15 -8.28
C SER A 398 7.50 -7.11 -9.52
N GLY A 399 6.45 -7.90 -9.49
CA GLY A 399 5.27 -7.70 -10.33
C GLY A 399 4.18 -6.90 -9.60
N PHE A 400 3.03 -6.78 -10.23
CA PHE A 400 1.85 -6.13 -9.64
C PHE A 400 1.43 -6.80 -8.32
N GLY A 401 1.43 -8.15 -8.27
CA GLY A 401 1.02 -8.92 -7.11
C GLY A 401 1.92 -8.68 -5.90
N GLY A 402 3.24 -8.66 -6.11
CA GLY A 402 4.24 -8.36 -5.08
C GLY A 402 4.05 -6.98 -4.48
N ARG A 403 3.85 -5.95 -5.32
CA ARG A 403 3.58 -4.57 -4.90
C ARG A 403 2.29 -4.45 -4.09
N LEU A 404 1.22 -5.11 -4.55
CA LEU A 404 -0.06 -5.09 -3.85
C LEU A 404 0.03 -5.75 -2.47
N ASN A 405 0.65 -6.92 -2.39
CA ASN A 405 0.84 -7.62 -1.11
C ASN A 405 1.72 -6.83 -0.14
N GLN A 406 2.82 -6.23 -0.62
CA GLN A 406 3.65 -5.35 0.19
C GLN A 406 2.85 -4.16 0.76
N ALA A 407 2.05 -3.53 -0.09
CA ALA A 407 1.20 -2.40 0.35
C ALA A 407 0.17 -2.83 1.41
N LEU A 408 -0.41 -4.04 1.29
CA LEU A 408 -1.32 -4.60 2.30
C LEU A 408 -0.64 -4.89 3.64
N VAL A 409 0.56 -5.48 3.61
CA VAL A 409 1.36 -5.75 4.82
C VAL A 409 1.67 -4.45 5.57
N ASN A 410 1.85 -3.35 4.85
CA ASN A 410 2.21 -2.05 5.41
C ASN A 410 1.02 -1.19 5.90
N LEU A 411 -0.23 -1.63 5.68
CA LEU A 411 -1.38 -0.93 6.24
C LEU A 411 -1.40 -1.03 7.77
N PRO A 412 -1.93 -0.03 8.48
CA PRO A 412 -2.14 -0.14 9.93
C PRO A 412 -3.18 -1.22 10.25
N THR A 413 -3.10 -1.84 11.44
CA THR A 413 -4.12 -2.78 11.94
C THR A 413 -5.37 -2.09 12.48
N GLN A 414 -5.26 -0.78 12.81
CA GLN A 414 -6.36 0.06 13.30
C GLN A 414 -6.60 1.17 12.29
N PHE A 415 -7.72 1.12 11.58
CA PHE A 415 -8.05 2.12 10.55
C PHE A 415 -9.56 2.29 10.36
N GLU A 416 -9.93 3.42 9.79
CA GLU A 416 -11.24 3.65 9.19
C GLU A 416 -11.11 3.64 7.67
N GLY A 417 -11.94 2.85 7.01
CA GLY A 417 -12.00 2.82 5.55
C GLY A 417 -12.66 4.09 5.02
N ILE A 418 -11.87 4.93 4.35
CA ILE A 418 -12.41 6.09 3.63
C ILE A 418 -13.03 5.59 2.33
N ARG A 419 -14.30 5.91 2.10
CA ARG A 419 -15.02 5.50 0.89
C ARG A 419 -15.38 6.70 0.03
N ASN A 420 -15.30 6.52 -1.27
CA ASN A 420 -15.93 7.45 -2.21
C ASN A 420 -17.45 7.32 -2.07
N PRO A 421 -18.17 8.37 -1.68
CA PRO A 421 -19.59 8.28 -1.42
C PRO A 421 -20.41 7.97 -2.69
N LEU A 422 -19.95 8.35 -3.87
CA LEU A 422 -20.65 8.15 -5.14
C LEU A 422 -20.51 6.72 -5.68
N THR A 423 -19.32 6.14 -5.57
CA THR A 423 -19.06 4.80 -6.12
C THR A 423 -19.13 3.71 -5.05
N GLY A 424 -19.18 4.08 -3.76
CA GLY A 424 -19.09 3.14 -2.64
C GLY A 424 -17.72 2.44 -2.54
N GLY A 425 -16.86 2.65 -3.53
CA GLY A 425 -15.52 2.09 -3.59
C GLY A 425 -14.64 2.58 -2.45
N LEU A 426 -13.66 1.77 -2.07
CA LEU A 426 -12.66 2.19 -1.11
C LEU A 426 -11.85 3.34 -1.72
N SER A 427 -11.72 4.45 -1.00
CA SER A 427 -10.66 5.41 -1.29
C SER A 427 -9.34 4.66 -1.18
N THR A 428 -8.42 4.96 -2.09
CA THR A 428 -7.11 4.30 -2.12
C THR A 428 -6.25 4.55 -0.88
N CYS A 429 -6.75 5.34 0.07
CA CYS A 429 -6.14 5.57 1.38
C CYS A 429 -7.10 5.17 2.51
N VAL A 430 -6.55 4.71 3.62
CA VAL A 430 -7.24 4.47 4.89
C VAL A 430 -6.77 5.48 5.93
N ALA A 431 -7.69 5.96 6.77
CA ALA A 431 -7.34 6.81 7.90
C ALA A 431 -6.93 5.93 9.08
N GLY A 432 -5.74 6.16 9.63
CA GLY A 432 -5.33 5.49 10.85
C GLY A 432 -6.15 5.96 12.05
N VAL A 433 -6.51 5.04 12.93
CA VAL A 433 -7.15 5.35 14.22
C VAL A 433 -6.06 5.33 15.30
N ALA A 434 -5.95 6.39 16.08
CA ALA A 434 -5.01 6.42 17.19
C ALA A 434 -5.31 5.29 18.18
N SER A 435 -4.34 4.42 18.40
CA SER A 435 -4.39 3.31 19.36
C SER A 435 -3.39 3.57 20.50
N ALA A 436 -3.63 2.95 21.65
CA ALA A 436 -2.69 3.00 22.78
C ALA A 436 -1.33 2.35 22.45
N THR A 437 -1.28 1.50 21.42
CA THR A 437 -0.10 0.73 20.99
C THR A 437 0.48 1.18 19.66
N GLY A 438 -0.17 2.11 18.92
CA GLY A 438 0.27 2.53 17.58
C GLY A 438 -0.03 3.99 17.31
N ASN A 439 0.88 4.64 16.61
CA ASN A 439 0.66 5.95 16.03
C ASN A 439 -0.42 5.80 14.95
N GLY A 440 -1.55 6.52 15.06
CA GLY A 440 -2.68 6.45 14.14
C GLY A 440 -2.36 6.91 12.70
N SER A 441 -1.30 6.37 12.12
CA SER A 441 -0.90 6.66 10.76
C SER A 441 -1.82 5.96 9.76
N GLY A 442 -2.39 6.70 8.82
CA GLY A 442 -3.09 6.14 7.68
C GLY A 442 -2.13 5.48 6.69
N GLY A 443 -2.66 4.72 5.75
CA GLY A 443 -1.90 4.11 4.67
C GLY A 443 -2.60 4.34 3.32
N CYS A 444 -1.82 4.46 2.25
CA CYS A 444 -2.34 4.61 0.89
C CYS A 444 -1.90 3.45 -0.01
N LEU A 445 -2.82 2.96 -0.81
CA LEU A 445 -2.61 1.88 -1.79
C LEU A 445 -2.40 2.40 -3.21
N ASN A 446 -2.45 3.73 -3.43
CA ASN A 446 -2.39 4.36 -4.75
C ASN A 446 -1.16 3.93 -5.55
N GLY A 447 0.01 3.90 -4.93
CA GLY A 447 1.23 3.49 -5.62
C GLY A 447 1.20 2.03 -6.09
N ALA A 448 0.54 1.14 -5.33
CA ALA A 448 0.39 -0.26 -5.72
C ALA A 448 -0.74 -0.49 -6.73
N LEU A 449 -1.75 0.37 -6.73
CA LEU A 449 -2.90 0.30 -7.62
C LEU A 449 -2.77 1.16 -8.88
N GLY A 450 -1.69 1.92 -9.06
CA GLY A 450 -1.54 2.89 -10.14
C GLY A 450 -1.47 2.30 -11.54
N SER A 451 -1.06 1.03 -11.68
CA SER A 451 -1.02 0.31 -12.95
C SER A 451 -1.19 -1.19 -12.71
N VAL A 452 -1.93 -1.84 -13.59
CA VAL A 452 -2.21 -3.30 -13.57
C VAL A 452 -1.54 -4.05 -14.73
N ARG A 453 -0.43 -3.55 -15.25
CA ARG A 453 0.36 -4.27 -16.26
C ARG A 453 0.94 -5.56 -15.69
N SER A 454 0.97 -6.61 -16.49
CA SER A 454 1.42 -7.95 -16.06
C SER A 454 2.94 -8.07 -15.97
N ALA A 455 3.69 -7.26 -16.73
CA ALA A 455 5.13 -7.39 -16.83
C ALA A 455 5.84 -7.09 -15.50
N THR A 456 6.84 -7.90 -15.18
CA THR A 456 7.76 -7.67 -14.06
C THR A 456 8.53 -6.37 -14.27
N PHE A 457 8.80 -5.65 -13.19
CA PHE A 457 9.52 -4.38 -13.24
C PHE A 457 10.43 -4.17 -12.03
N ARG A 458 11.45 -3.33 -12.19
CA ARG A 458 12.11 -2.68 -11.07
C ARG A 458 11.35 -1.42 -10.72
N GLY A 459 10.77 -1.41 -9.54
CA GLY A 459 10.02 -0.28 -9.00
C GLY A 459 10.88 0.56 -8.08
N ARG A 460 10.92 1.87 -8.33
CA ARG A 460 11.55 2.88 -7.48
C ARG A 460 10.56 3.98 -7.22
N GLY A 461 10.53 4.47 -5.99
CA GLY A 461 9.58 5.52 -5.70
C GLY A 461 9.73 6.12 -4.31
N VAL A 462 8.91 7.15 -4.11
CA VAL A 462 8.73 7.81 -2.84
C VAL A 462 7.25 8.03 -2.62
N MET A 463 6.79 7.81 -1.41
CA MET A 463 5.44 8.16 -1.00
C MET A 463 5.45 8.84 0.36
N ALA A 464 4.52 9.77 0.53
CA ALA A 464 4.31 10.49 1.78
C ALA A 464 2.84 10.49 2.14
N SER A 465 2.52 10.39 3.43
CA SER A 465 1.17 10.53 3.94
C SER A 465 1.18 11.36 5.22
N LEU A 466 0.29 12.33 5.30
CA LEU A 466 0.02 13.16 6.47
C LEU A 466 -1.43 12.97 6.88
N GLY A 467 -1.65 12.60 8.13
CA GLY A 467 -2.98 12.50 8.73
C GLY A 467 -3.09 13.40 9.97
N ILE A 468 -4.19 14.14 10.07
CA ILE A 468 -4.49 14.99 11.23
C ILE A 468 -5.93 14.76 11.67
N SER A 469 -6.12 14.38 12.92
CA SER A 469 -7.42 14.11 13.51
C SER A 469 -7.72 15.11 14.62
N GLY A 470 -8.54 16.12 14.31
CA GLY A 470 -9.07 17.07 15.28
C GLY A 470 -10.33 16.53 15.98
N THR A 471 -10.95 17.32 16.84
CA THR A 471 -12.17 16.95 17.55
C THR A 471 -13.40 16.87 16.60
N ASN A 472 -13.49 17.79 15.66
CA ASN A 472 -14.61 17.90 14.72
C ASN A 472 -14.17 17.78 13.26
N LEU A 473 -12.88 17.76 12.99
CA LEU A 473 -12.33 17.74 11.65
C LEU A 473 -11.20 16.72 11.57
N GLN A 474 -11.24 15.87 10.56
CA GLN A 474 -10.20 14.93 10.21
C GLN A 474 -9.80 15.16 8.76
N TYR A 475 -8.52 15.34 8.51
CA TYR A 475 -8.04 15.50 7.15
C TYR A 475 -6.71 14.76 6.95
N GLY A 476 -6.46 14.40 5.71
CA GLY A 476 -5.20 13.79 5.33
C GLY A 476 -4.85 14.08 3.89
N VAL A 477 -3.55 14.00 3.64
CA VAL A 477 -2.94 14.18 2.34
C VAL A 477 -1.99 13.02 2.10
N GLY A 478 -2.10 12.38 0.94
CA GLY A 478 -1.14 11.43 0.44
C GLY A 478 -0.60 11.88 -0.90
N ALA A 479 0.68 11.67 -1.17
CA ALA A 479 1.30 11.91 -2.46
C ALA A 479 2.44 10.92 -2.70
N GLY A 480 2.71 10.62 -3.96
CA GLY A 480 3.80 9.73 -4.31
C GLY A 480 4.23 9.84 -5.75
N TYR A 481 5.40 9.29 -5.98
CA TYR A 481 6.04 9.10 -7.27
C TYR A 481 6.51 7.66 -7.35
N ASP A 482 6.13 6.97 -8.42
CA ASP A 482 6.51 5.60 -8.73
C ASP A 482 7.10 5.55 -10.13
N ARG A 483 8.26 4.91 -10.27
CA ARG A 483 8.93 4.66 -11.54
C ARG A 483 9.09 3.16 -11.73
N HIS A 484 8.53 2.63 -12.80
CA HIS A 484 8.61 1.22 -13.17
C HIS A 484 9.49 1.05 -14.41
N SER A 485 10.63 0.37 -14.28
CA SER A 485 11.46 -0.06 -15.39
C SER A 485 11.16 -1.52 -15.68
N PHE A 486 10.49 -1.80 -16.79
CA PHE A 486 10.04 -3.16 -17.12
C PHE A 486 11.20 -4.07 -17.49
N ILE A 487 11.04 -5.35 -17.16
CA ILE A 487 12.02 -6.42 -17.35
C ILE A 487 11.34 -7.51 -18.16
N ALA A 488 11.89 -7.81 -19.35
CA ALA A 488 11.35 -8.85 -20.21
C ALA A 488 12.48 -9.56 -20.96
N ALA A 489 12.28 -10.84 -21.29
CA ALA A 489 13.27 -11.62 -22.00
C ALA A 489 13.35 -11.20 -23.47
N PRO A 490 14.56 -11.15 -24.05
CA PRO A 490 14.72 -10.89 -25.48
C PRO A 490 14.10 -12.00 -26.32
N GLY A 491 13.52 -11.65 -27.47
CA GLY A 491 12.92 -12.62 -28.39
C GLY A 491 11.53 -13.13 -28.01
N THR A 492 10.95 -12.64 -26.91
CA THR A 492 9.57 -12.93 -26.50
C THR A 492 8.61 -11.83 -26.94
N VAL A 493 7.30 -12.07 -26.84
CA VAL A 493 6.27 -11.05 -27.14
C VAL A 493 6.39 -9.81 -26.27
N LEU A 494 6.96 -9.92 -25.06
CA LEU A 494 7.21 -8.78 -24.16
C LEU A 494 8.56 -8.11 -24.41
N ALA A 495 9.40 -8.57 -25.34
CA ALA A 495 10.76 -8.04 -25.55
C ALA A 495 10.78 -6.52 -25.79
N LEU A 496 9.76 -5.96 -26.43
CA LEU A 496 9.63 -4.52 -26.67
C LEU A 496 9.35 -3.72 -25.38
N ALA A 497 8.82 -4.35 -24.35
CA ALA A 497 8.61 -3.71 -23.06
C ALA A 497 9.91 -3.66 -22.22
N ASN A 498 10.96 -4.42 -22.59
CA ASN A 498 12.19 -4.45 -21.80
C ASN A 498 12.88 -3.09 -21.78
N GLY A 499 13.14 -2.57 -20.57
CA GLY A 499 13.75 -1.25 -20.36
C GLY A 499 12.81 -0.06 -20.56
N VAL A 500 11.55 -0.27 -20.97
CA VAL A 500 10.52 0.77 -21.00
C VAL A 500 10.29 1.26 -19.57
N ILE A 501 10.12 2.57 -19.42
CA ILE A 501 9.98 3.22 -18.12
C ILE A 501 8.64 3.91 -18.07
N ASP A 502 7.77 3.45 -17.17
CA ASP A 502 6.55 4.16 -16.82
C ASP A 502 6.76 4.96 -15.53
N GLU A 503 6.17 6.13 -15.47
CA GLU A 503 6.22 7.02 -14.31
C GLU A 503 4.80 7.39 -13.88
N ASN A 504 4.56 7.32 -12.59
CA ASN A 504 3.26 7.63 -12.01
C ASN A 504 3.40 8.65 -10.87
N TYR A 505 2.73 9.77 -11.00
CA TYR A 505 2.63 10.83 -9.98
C TYR A 505 1.21 10.87 -9.47
N TRP A 506 1.01 10.77 -8.18
CA TRP A 506 -0.33 10.80 -7.61
C TRP A 506 -0.41 11.67 -6.36
N ALA A 507 -1.58 12.24 -6.15
CA ALA A 507 -1.94 12.94 -4.93
C ALA A 507 -3.39 12.64 -4.56
N ALA A 508 -3.65 12.51 -3.26
CA ALA A 508 -4.99 12.30 -2.72
C ALA A 508 -5.17 13.15 -1.45
N VAL A 509 -6.35 13.73 -1.31
CA VAL A 509 -6.72 14.53 -0.13
C VAL A 509 -8.09 14.07 0.33
N TYR A 510 -8.24 13.87 1.63
CA TYR A 510 -9.56 13.70 2.23
C TYR A 510 -9.78 14.71 3.35
N LEU A 511 -11.03 15.13 3.51
CA LEU A 511 -11.48 16.01 4.57
C LEU A 511 -12.84 15.55 5.05
N ASN A 512 -12.92 15.13 6.31
CA ASN A 512 -14.16 14.73 6.97
C ASN A 512 -14.42 15.65 8.16
N GLY A 513 -15.66 16.06 8.35
CA GLY A 513 -15.97 16.97 9.44
C GLY A 513 -17.38 16.79 9.98
N ARG A 514 -17.53 17.11 11.27
CA ARG A 514 -18.83 17.22 11.94
C ARG A 514 -19.28 18.67 11.90
N ILE A 515 -20.47 18.93 11.37
CA ILE A 515 -21.08 20.25 11.30
C ILE A 515 -21.85 20.51 12.60
N ASP A 516 -22.68 19.56 12.99
CA ASP A 516 -23.46 19.58 14.22
C ASP A 516 -23.59 18.15 14.80
N ARG A 517 -24.44 17.96 15.81
CA ARG A 517 -24.65 16.65 16.45
C ARG A 517 -25.19 15.59 15.49
N ASN A 518 -25.95 16.01 14.47
CA ASN A 518 -26.66 15.12 13.55
C ASN A 518 -26.16 15.25 12.11
N SER A 519 -25.20 16.12 11.83
CA SER A 519 -24.74 16.40 10.47
C SER A 519 -23.22 16.32 10.37
N SER A 520 -22.75 15.68 9.30
CA SER A 520 -21.33 15.61 8.95
C SER A 520 -21.15 15.74 7.44
N PHE A 521 -19.93 15.99 7.04
CA PHE A 521 -19.56 16.04 5.63
C PHE A 521 -18.25 15.26 5.40
N GLY A 522 -18.07 14.83 4.17
CA GLY A 522 -16.83 14.22 3.71
C GLY A 522 -16.50 14.67 2.30
N THR A 523 -15.23 14.95 2.04
CA THR A 523 -14.72 15.30 0.71
C THR A 523 -13.50 14.48 0.39
N ASN A 524 -13.38 14.08 -0.88
CA ASN A 524 -12.21 13.39 -1.40
C ASN A 524 -11.79 14.06 -2.70
N LEU A 525 -10.50 14.30 -2.84
CA LEU A 525 -9.86 14.80 -4.06
C LEU A 525 -8.76 13.82 -4.43
N TYR A 526 -8.59 13.53 -5.70
CA TYR A 526 -7.43 12.81 -6.20
C TYR A 526 -6.96 13.41 -7.52
N ALA A 527 -5.67 13.26 -7.78
CA ALA A 527 -5.06 13.55 -9.06
C ALA A 527 -4.00 12.48 -9.33
N ASN A 528 -3.91 12.04 -10.58
CA ASN A 528 -2.94 11.06 -11.03
C ASN A 528 -2.42 11.44 -12.42
N TRP A 529 -1.10 11.40 -12.63
CA TRP A 529 -0.43 11.55 -13.91
C TRP A 529 0.39 10.31 -14.16
N TYR A 530 -0.03 9.55 -15.16
CA TYR A 530 0.68 8.38 -15.62
C TYR A 530 1.34 8.68 -16.97
N GLN A 531 2.67 8.60 -16.99
CA GLN A 531 3.49 8.75 -18.18
C GLN A 531 3.96 7.38 -18.63
N SER A 532 3.52 6.94 -19.80
CA SER A 532 3.96 5.68 -20.39
C SER A 532 5.26 5.89 -21.16
N GLY A 533 6.25 5.05 -20.92
CA GLY A 533 7.46 4.99 -21.75
C GLY A 533 7.20 4.37 -23.12
N ASP A 534 6.03 3.75 -23.32
CA ASP A 534 5.57 3.27 -24.61
C ASP A 534 4.75 4.37 -25.30
N ALA A 535 5.33 5.00 -26.32
CA ALA A 535 4.69 6.06 -27.08
C ALA A 535 3.37 5.63 -27.77
N LEU A 536 3.19 4.33 -28.02
CA LEU A 536 1.97 3.79 -28.61
C LEU A 536 0.85 3.60 -27.57
N ALA A 537 1.19 3.55 -26.29
CA ALA A 537 0.21 3.43 -25.22
C ALA A 537 -0.31 4.81 -24.75
N GLY A 538 0.48 5.87 -24.95
CA GLY A 538 0.15 7.26 -24.58
C GLY A 538 0.08 7.52 -23.10
N ASN A 539 0.07 8.79 -22.72
CA ASN A 539 -0.03 9.27 -21.36
C ASN A 539 -1.49 9.39 -20.91
N THR A 540 -1.72 9.26 -19.60
CA THR A 540 -3.04 9.44 -19.01
C THR A 540 -2.94 10.33 -17.78
N SER A 541 -3.83 11.31 -17.65
CA SER A 541 -4.01 12.05 -16.42
C SER A 541 -5.44 11.97 -15.94
N SER A 542 -5.64 11.76 -14.65
CA SER A 542 -6.96 11.70 -14.06
C SER A 542 -7.08 12.61 -12.83
N ILE A 543 -8.24 13.22 -12.69
CA ILE A 543 -8.59 14.05 -11.55
C ILE A 543 -10.02 13.74 -11.13
N GLY A 544 -10.27 13.73 -9.83
CA GLY A 544 -11.62 13.58 -9.30
C GLY A 544 -11.82 14.31 -7.99
N ALA A 545 -13.03 14.79 -7.83
CA ALA A 545 -13.49 15.47 -6.64
C ALA A 545 -14.86 14.93 -6.24
N THR A 546 -15.05 14.61 -4.96
CA THR A 546 -16.35 14.22 -4.41
C THR A 546 -16.62 14.96 -3.11
N ALA A 547 -17.88 15.35 -2.90
CA ALA A 547 -18.33 15.93 -1.65
C ALA A 547 -19.64 15.25 -1.25
N ALA A 548 -19.76 14.90 0.02
CA ALA A 548 -20.94 14.29 0.60
C ALA A 548 -21.38 14.98 1.88
N TYR A 549 -22.68 15.06 2.06
CA TYR A 549 -23.33 15.50 3.27
C TYR A 549 -24.12 14.34 3.87
N TYR A 550 -23.97 14.14 5.15
CA TYR A 550 -24.64 13.10 5.91
C TYR A 550 -25.52 13.71 7.00
N ARG A 551 -26.76 13.27 7.11
CA ARG A 551 -27.71 13.70 8.12
C ARG A 551 -28.30 12.51 8.86
N THR A 552 -28.03 12.40 10.15
CA THR A 552 -28.68 11.42 11.01
C THR A 552 -30.14 11.83 11.25
N LEU A 553 -31.08 11.04 10.77
CA LEU A 553 -32.52 11.24 10.90
C LEU A 553 -33.05 10.64 12.20
N SER A 554 -32.50 9.50 12.59
CA SER A 554 -32.75 8.83 13.87
C SER A 554 -31.47 8.13 14.31
N GLY A 555 -31.42 7.56 15.51
CA GLY A 555 -30.20 6.96 16.06
C GLY A 555 -29.48 5.97 15.12
N SER A 556 -30.24 5.26 14.26
CA SER A 556 -29.70 4.24 13.34
C SER A 556 -29.80 4.62 11.86
N LEU A 557 -30.60 5.65 11.50
CA LEU A 557 -30.88 6.00 10.11
C LEU A 557 -30.17 7.29 9.71
N THR A 558 -29.36 7.24 8.67
CA THR A 558 -28.63 8.38 8.10
C THR A 558 -29.03 8.59 6.64
N ALA A 559 -29.39 9.82 6.28
CA ALA A 559 -29.54 10.24 4.89
C ALA A 559 -28.19 10.76 4.36
N THR A 560 -27.91 10.47 3.09
CA THR A 560 -26.70 10.89 2.38
C THR A 560 -27.09 11.62 1.10
N ALA A 561 -26.47 12.76 0.85
CA ALA A 561 -26.46 13.42 -0.45
C ALA A 561 -25.02 13.67 -0.87
N ALA A 562 -24.66 13.33 -2.11
CA ALA A 562 -23.30 13.51 -2.59
C ALA A 562 -23.29 14.01 -4.03
N VAL A 563 -22.24 14.73 -4.38
CA VAL A 563 -21.92 15.19 -5.73
C VAL A 563 -20.46 14.97 -6.03
N GLY A 564 -20.12 14.83 -7.30
CA GLY A 564 -18.72 14.71 -7.71
C GLY A 564 -18.54 14.90 -9.19
N ILE A 565 -17.27 15.13 -9.53
CA ILE A 565 -16.78 15.24 -10.89
C ILE A 565 -15.54 14.37 -11.04
N ASN A 566 -15.44 13.65 -12.16
CA ASN A 566 -14.26 12.88 -12.51
C ASN A 566 -13.89 13.17 -13.96
N GLY A 567 -12.61 13.33 -14.21
CA GLY A 567 -12.05 13.56 -15.54
C GLY A 567 -10.85 12.67 -15.79
N VAL A 568 -10.75 12.15 -17.02
CA VAL A 568 -9.58 11.43 -17.52
C VAL A 568 -9.21 12.01 -18.88
N ASN A 569 -8.02 12.59 -18.94
CA ASN A 569 -7.42 13.03 -20.19
C ASN A 569 -6.48 11.95 -20.69
N ARG A 570 -6.61 11.60 -21.96
CA ARG A 570 -5.91 10.48 -22.61
C ARG A 570 -5.29 10.96 -23.91
N GLU A 571 -4.00 10.77 -24.08
CA GLU A 571 -3.26 11.31 -25.21
C GLU A 571 -3.71 10.78 -26.58
N LEU A 572 -4.10 9.49 -26.65
CA LEU A 572 -4.37 8.80 -27.91
C LEU A 572 -5.87 8.55 -28.19
N VAL A 573 -6.73 8.81 -27.21
CA VAL A 573 -8.18 8.60 -27.31
C VAL A 573 -8.92 9.78 -26.69
N GLN A 574 -10.23 9.86 -26.90
CA GLN A 574 -11.04 10.96 -26.38
C GLN A 574 -11.04 11.00 -24.86
N ASP A 575 -11.01 12.22 -24.32
CA ASP A 575 -11.12 12.48 -22.89
C ASP A 575 -12.51 12.13 -22.37
N ILE A 576 -12.55 11.62 -21.14
CA ILE A 576 -13.81 11.32 -20.45
C ILE A 576 -13.97 12.30 -19.30
N TRP A 577 -15.12 12.97 -19.24
CA TRP A 577 -15.53 13.79 -18.11
C TRP A 577 -16.94 13.42 -17.67
N THR A 578 -17.13 13.26 -16.38
CA THR A 578 -18.42 12.88 -15.79
C THR A 578 -18.73 13.75 -14.57
N ALA A 579 -20.01 14.07 -14.41
CA ALA A 579 -20.54 14.64 -13.18
C ALA A 579 -21.59 13.69 -12.60
N SER A 580 -21.52 13.44 -11.30
CA SER A 580 -22.41 12.49 -10.63
C SER A 580 -23.09 13.12 -9.43
N GLY A 581 -24.34 12.70 -9.18
CA GLY A 581 -25.10 13.01 -8.00
C GLY A 581 -25.68 11.76 -7.36
N LEU A 582 -25.79 11.74 -6.04
CA LEU A 582 -26.31 10.62 -5.26
C LEU A 582 -27.21 11.11 -4.14
N VAL A 583 -28.30 10.40 -3.94
CA VAL A 583 -29.10 10.45 -2.71
C VAL A 583 -29.29 9.04 -2.17
N GLY A 584 -29.27 8.88 -0.86
CA GLY A 584 -29.38 7.55 -0.26
C GLY A 584 -29.73 7.56 1.22
N LEU A 585 -30.05 6.37 1.70
CA LEU A 585 -30.34 6.10 3.11
C LEU A 585 -29.45 4.94 3.58
N ARG A 586 -28.88 5.08 4.75
CA ARG A 586 -28.09 4.06 5.45
C ARG A 586 -28.72 3.76 6.80
N TYR A 587 -28.96 2.50 7.08
CA TYR A 587 -29.35 1.99 8.37
C TYR A 587 -28.19 1.23 9.01
N SER A 588 -27.77 1.66 10.19
CA SER A 588 -26.69 1.03 10.96
C SER A 588 -27.28 0.32 12.19
N PHE A 589 -26.83 -0.89 12.47
CA PHE A 589 -27.32 -1.73 13.56
C PHE A 589 -26.53 -1.51 14.85
#